data_78f95575c14f5a9eeff1d7f28f8c9a07
#
_entry.id   78f95575c14f5a9eeff1d7f28f8c9a07
#
_cell.length_a   1.000
_cell.length_b   1.000
_cell.length_c   1.000
_cell.angle_alpha   90.00
_cell.angle_beta   90.00
_cell.angle_gamma   90.00
#
_symmetry.space_group_name_H-M   'P 1'
#
loop_
_entity.id
_entity.type
_entity.pdbx_description
1 polymer ?
#
loop_
_entity_poly.entity_id
_entity_poly.type
_entity_poly.pdbx_seq_one_letter_code
_entity_poly.pdbx_strand_id
1 'polypeptide(L)'
;MSEITTISALDPAAIGPGRLVLVVGPSGAGKDTLIGLAKAACAEDRSIVFPRRAITRQASASEDNEEVSAGTFEEALARDQYAVHWEAHGHCYALSRAIDDDIRACHTVVANVSRTVIAAMRRAYTSVVVVSITAPPNVLAERLAMRGRGSDGRIEHRLQRSVDEAAPDVTILNTGSAEYHARQLVRIIKGERWDA
;
A
#
# COMPACT_ATOMS: atom_id res chain seq x y z
N MET A 1 7.94 20.80 7.09
CA MET A 1 9.12 20.18 6.44
C MET A 1 8.61 19.21 5.41
N SER A 2 9.05 19.40 4.17
CA SER A 2 8.52 18.70 2.99
C SER A 2 8.88 17.23 3.02
N GLU A 3 7.87 16.37 2.91
CA GLU A 3 8.05 14.95 2.64
C GLU A 3 8.67 14.81 1.25
N ILE A 4 9.95 14.40 1.21
CA ILE A 4 10.62 14.14 -0.07
C ILE A 4 10.23 12.72 -0.48
N THR A 5 9.28 12.63 -1.42
CA THR A 5 9.01 11.39 -2.15
C THR A 5 9.95 11.39 -3.35
N THR A 6 11.06 10.67 -3.28
CA THR A 6 11.96 10.52 -4.41
C THR A 6 11.63 9.23 -5.14
N ILE A 7 11.23 9.36 -6.41
CA ILE A 7 11.33 8.25 -7.36
C ILE A 7 12.70 8.36 -7.97
N SER A 8 13.46 7.28 -7.91
CA SER A 8 14.68 7.17 -8.68
C SER A 8 14.38 7.36 -10.15
N ALA A 9 15.14 8.23 -10.80
CA ALA A 9 14.94 8.56 -12.20
C ALA A 9 15.34 7.36 -13.07
N LEU A 10 14.35 6.54 -13.41
CA LEU A 10 14.47 5.55 -14.46
C LEU A 10 13.63 5.98 -15.64
N ASP A 11 14.18 5.72 -16.82
CA ASP A 11 13.71 5.82 -18.18
C ASP A 11 12.32 6.49 -18.40
N PRO A 12 12.16 7.43 -19.34
CA PRO A 12 10.92 8.17 -19.58
C PRO A 12 9.72 7.29 -20.01
N ALA A 13 9.92 5.99 -20.24
CA ALA A 13 8.84 5.05 -20.54
C ALA A 13 8.32 4.40 -19.25
N ALA A 14 7.03 4.62 -18.94
CA ALA A 14 6.37 3.97 -17.81
C ALA A 14 6.47 2.44 -17.90
N ILE A 15 6.71 1.79 -16.76
CA ILE A 15 6.92 0.33 -16.66
C ILE A 15 5.58 -0.40 -16.83
N GLY A 16 5.56 -1.41 -17.70
CA GLY A 16 4.43 -2.27 -18.00
C GLY A 16 4.91 -3.61 -18.61
N PRO A 17 4.00 -4.46 -19.09
CA PRO A 17 2.55 -4.31 -19.18
C PRO A 17 1.75 -4.82 -17.99
N GLY A 18 2.39 -5.32 -16.94
CA GLY A 18 1.71 -5.79 -15.71
C GLY A 18 0.92 -4.70 -15.01
N ARG A 19 0.30 -5.05 -13.89
CA ARG A 19 -0.65 -4.18 -13.20
C ARG A 19 -0.23 -3.94 -11.75
N LEU A 20 -0.32 -2.70 -11.30
CA LEU A 20 -0.03 -2.30 -9.93
C LEU A 20 -1.33 -1.94 -9.20
N VAL A 21 -1.67 -2.67 -8.14
CA VAL A 21 -2.81 -2.40 -7.27
C VAL A 21 -2.31 -1.80 -5.96
N LEU A 22 -2.51 -0.51 -5.78
CA LEU A 22 -2.11 0.23 -4.60
C LEU A 22 -3.26 0.25 -3.58
N VAL A 23 -3.07 -0.37 -2.43
CA VAL A 23 -4.03 -0.34 -1.33
C VAL A 23 -3.65 0.77 -0.37
N VAL A 24 -4.56 1.73 -0.19
CA VAL A 24 -4.38 2.90 0.66
C VAL A 24 -5.53 3.05 1.66
N GLY A 25 -5.39 3.94 2.61
CA GLY A 25 -6.46 4.26 3.57
C GLY A 25 -5.93 4.55 4.97
N PRO A 26 -6.78 5.06 5.87
CA PRO A 26 -6.36 5.45 7.22
C PRO A 26 -5.92 4.26 8.07
N SER A 27 -5.18 4.54 9.17
CA SER A 27 -4.91 3.55 10.20
C SER A 27 -6.23 3.04 10.80
N GLY A 28 -6.30 1.76 11.13
CA GLY A 28 -7.55 1.15 11.63
C GLY A 28 -8.56 0.75 10.55
N ALA A 29 -8.36 1.10 9.27
CA ALA A 29 -9.28 0.72 8.20
C ALA A 29 -9.31 -0.79 7.88
N GLY A 30 -8.33 -1.57 8.38
CA GLY A 30 -8.27 -3.02 8.17
C GLY A 30 -7.52 -3.44 6.90
N LYS A 31 -6.68 -2.56 6.33
CA LYS A 31 -5.90 -2.84 5.12
C LYS A 31 -5.11 -4.15 5.21
N ASP A 32 -4.31 -4.32 6.28
CA ASP A 32 -3.45 -5.51 6.42
C ASP A 32 -4.27 -6.79 6.55
N THR A 33 -5.44 -6.73 7.21
CA THR A 33 -6.37 -7.86 7.31
C THR A 33 -6.93 -8.25 5.93
N LEU A 34 -7.44 -7.25 5.16
CA LEU A 34 -8.01 -7.53 3.84
C LEU A 34 -6.94 -8.01 2.85
N ILE A 35 -5.73 -7.43 2.89
CA ILE A 35 -4.60 -7.87 2.07
C ILE A 35 -4.19 -9.29 2.44
N GLY A 36 -4.11 -9.63 3.74
CA GLY A 36 -3.80 -10.99 4.19
C GLY A 36 -4.79 -12.03 3.71
N LEU A 37 -6.09 -11.73 3.80
CA LEU A 37 -7.15 -12.60 3.28
C LEU A 37 -7.09 -12.71 1.74
N ALA A 38 -6.85 -11.60 1.04
CA ALA A 38 -6.70 -11.61 -0.42
C ALA A 38 -5.46 -12.41 -0.85
N LYS A 39 -4.33 -12.28 -0.14
CA LYS A 39 -3.11 -13.07 -0.37
C LYS A 39 -3.37 -14.55 -0.22
N ALA A 40 -4.09 -14.95 0.84
CA ALA A 40 -4.48 -16.35 1.03
C ALA A 40 -5.40 -16.87 -0.08
N ALA A 41 -6.37 -16.06 -0.52
CA ALA A 41 -7.29 -16.42 -1.60
C ALA A 41 -6.63 -16.48 -2.99
N CYS A 42 -5.50 -15.81 -3.19
CA CYS A 42 -4.73 -15.80 -4.44
C CYS A 42 -3.47 -16.69 -4.37
N ALA A 43 -3.29 -17.52 -3.35
CA ALA A 43 -2.04 -18.26 -3.10
C ALA A 43 -1.63 -19.20 -4.27
N GLU A 44 -2.59 -19.72 -5.00
CA GLU A 44 -2.35 -20.61 -6.15
C GLU A 44 -2.06 -19.85 -7.47
N ASP A 45 -2.31 -18.54 -7.49
CA ASP A 45 -2.10 -17.71 -8.68
C ASP A 45 -0.73 -17.00 -8.63
N ARG A 46 0.26 -17.59 -9.27
CA ARG A 46 1.63 -17.08 -9.30
C ARG A 46 1.80 -15.76 -10.07
N SER A 47 0.80 -15.35 -10.83
CA SER A 47 0.80 -14.07 -11.53
C SER A 47 0.41 -12.90 -10.62
N ILE A 48 0.02 -13.17 -9.36
CA ILE A 48 -0.34 -12.15 -8.37
C ILE A 48 0.72 -12.13 -7.26
N VAL A 49 1.40 -11.00 -7.13
CA VAL A 49 2.52 -10.80 -6.21
C VAL A 49 2.14 -9.83 -5.09
N PHE A 50 2.43 -10.21 -3.85
CA PHE A 50 2.25 -9.38 -2.66
C PHE A 50 3.63 -9.08 -2.06
N PRO A 51 4.32 -8.00 -2.48
CA PRO A 51 5.65 -7.66 -1.99
C PRO A 51 5.61 -7.27 -0.51
N ARG A 52 6.64 -7.68 0.24
CA ARG A 52 6.87 -7.18 1.59
C ARG A 52 7.44 -5.77 1.52
N ARG A 53 6.97 -4.90 2.41
CA ARG A 53 7.56 -3.56 2.57
C ARG A 53 8.78 -3.64 3.48
N ALA A 54 9.87 -2.98 3.12
CA ALA A 54 10.93 -2.66 4.07
C ALA A 54 10.43 -1.57 5.03
N ILE A 55 10.66 -1.75 6.33
CA ILE A 55 10.24 -0.79 7.36
C ILE A 55 11.33 -0.63 8.43
N THR A 56 11.51 0.59 8.93
CA THR A 56 12.51 0.90 9.99
C THR A 56 11.93 0.88 11.40
N ARG A 57 10.81 0.21 11.62
CA ARG A 57 10.23 -0.06 12.94
C ARG A 57 9.98 -1.55 13.13
N GLN A 58 9.76 -1.94 14.36
CA GLN A 58 9.31 -3.31 14.63
C GLN A 58 7.94 -3.57 13.98
N ALA A 59 7.83 -4.64 13.21
CA ALA A 59 6.58 -5.09 12.64
C ALA A 59 5.67 -5.64 13.74
N SER A 60 4.37 -5.46 13.58
CA SER A 60 3.42 -6.17 14.43
C SER A 60 3.17 -7.57 13.90
N ALA A 61 2.74 -8.47 14.76
CA ALA A 61 2.47 -9.89 14.41
C ALA A 61 1.47 -10.06 13.24
N SER A 62 0.67 -9.03 12.94
CA SER A 62 -0.31 -9.05 11.85
C SER A 62 0.19 -8.43 10.53
N GLU A 63 1.44 -7.96 10.49
CA GLU A 63 2.02 -7.27 9.33
C GLU A 63 3.12 -8.13 8.71
N ASP A 64 2.99 -8.45 7.43
CA ASP A 64 4.02 -9.14 6.65
C ASP A 64 4.98 -8.09 6.05
N ASN A 65 5.86 -7.54 6.89
CA ASN A 65 6.87 -6.55 6.51
C ASN A 65 8.28 -7.09 6.74
N GLU A 66 9.24 -6.51 6.06
CA GLU A 66 10.67 -6.75 6.28
C GLU A 66 11.21 -5.66 7.20
N GLU A 67 11.62 -6.05 8.40
CA GLU A 67 12.25 -5.12 9.34
C GLU A 67 13.71 -4.88 8.93
N VAL A 68 14.06 -3.61 8.78
CA VAL A 68 15.43 -3.21 8.45
C VAL A 68 15.91 -2.11 9.41
N SER A 69 17.22 -2.06 9.69
CA SER A 69 17.78 -0.94 10.42
C SER A 69 17.75 0.35 9.59
N ALA A 70 17.80 1.50 10.24
CA ALA A 70 17.89 2.79 9.52
C ALA A 70 19.12 2.82 8.59
N GLY A 71 20.29 2.33 9.04
CA GLY A 71 21.49 2.27 8.22
C GLY A 71 21.32 1.36 7.00
N THR A 72 20.73 0.17 7.18
CA THR A 72 20.44 -0.75 6.06
C THR A 72 19.46 -0.13 5.06
N PHE A 73 18.47 0.61 5.56
CA PHE A 73 17.51 1.32 4.70
C PHE A 73 18.21 2.40 3.86
N GLU A 74 19.06 3.22 4.48
CA GLU A 74 19.83 4.27 3.81
C GLU A 74 20.81 3.70 2.77
N GLU A 75 21.50 2.61 3.09
CA GLU A 75 22.36 1.91 2.14
C GLU A 75 21.60 1.37 0.93
N ALA A 76 20.44 0.77 1.14
CA ALA A 76 19.60 0.26 0.07
C ALA A 76 19.06 1.41 -0.80
N LEU A 77 18.71 2.53 -0.18
CA LEU A 77 18.29 3.75 -0.88
C LEU A 77 19.43 4.32 -1.75
N ALA A 78 20.64 4.41 -1.20
CA ALA A 78 21.83 4.90 -1.93
C ALA A 78 22.21 3.99 -3.12
N ARG A 79 21.86 2.70 -3.05
CA ARG A 79 22.07 1.72 -4.13
C ARG A 79 20.88 1.60 -5.08
N ASP A 80 19.88 2.47 -4.99
CA ASP A 80 18.69 2.48 -5.83
C ASP A 80 17.89 1.15 -5.79
N GLN A 81 17.85 0.48 -4.64
CA GLN A 81 17.19 -0.83 -4.47
C GLN A 81 15.70 -0.71 -4.21
N TYR A 82 15.17 0.49 -4.02
CA TYR A 82 13.75 0.75 -3.82
C TYR A 82 13.10 1.40 -5.04
N ALA A 83 11.95 0.88 -5.45
CA ALA A 83 11.12 1.48 -6.48
C ALA A 83 10.44 2.77 -5.98
N VAL A 84 10.07 2.76 -4.69
CA VAL A 84 9.47 3.90 -4.01
C VAL A 84 9.71 3.80 -2.51
N HIS A 85 9.86 4.94 -1.85
CA HIS A 85 9.93 5.03 -0.40
C HIS A 85 9.13 6.23 0.11
N TRP A 86 8.74 6.19 1.39
CA TRP A 86 8.05 7.28 2.07
C TRP A 86 8.32 7.24 3.57
N GLU A 87 8.09 8.36 4.21
CA GLU A 87 8.12 8.46 5.66
C GLU A 87 6.71 8.59 6.21
N ALA A 88 6.41 7.88 7.30
CA ALA A 88 5.18 8.02 8.05
C ALA A 88 5.43 7.71 9.54
N HIS A 89 4.93 8.58 10.43
CA HIS A 89 5.06 8.42 11.89
C HIS A 89 6.51 8.31 12.40
N GLY A 90 7.46 9.00 11.76
CA GLY A 90 8.87 8.95 12.12
C GLY A 90 9.57 7.65 11.73
N HIS A 91 8.99 6.86 10.81
CA HIS A 91 9.56 5.63 10.28
C HIS A 91 9.58 5.66 8.76
N CYS A 92 10.60 5.05 8.19
CA CYS A 92 10.74 4.90 6.74
C CYS A 92 10.11 3.58 6.26
N TYR A 93 9.56 3.64 5.08
CA TYR A 93 8.92 2.52 4.38
C TYR A 93 9.35 2.51 2.93
N ALA A 94 9.53 1.33 2.35
CA ALA A 94 9.84 1.21 0.94
C ALA A 94 9.26 -0.05 0.30
N LEU A 95 9.14 -0.02 -1.02
CA LEU A 95 8.95 -1.20 -1.85
C LEU A 95 10.23 -1.47 -2.63
N SER A 96 10.68 -2.72 -2.62
CA SER A 96 11.82 -3.17 -3.40
C SER A 96 11.61 -2.91 -4.89
N ARG A 97 12.69 -2.60 -5.61
CA ARG A 97 12.70 -2.48 -7.07
C ARG A 97 12.39 -3.78 -7.80
N ALA A 98 12.42 -4.92 -7.11
CA ALA A 98 11.99 -6.20 -7.68
C ALA A 98 10.54 -6.17 -8.23
N ILE A 99 9.68 -5.25 -7.74
CA ILE A 99 8.33 -5.07 -8.30
C ILE A 99 8.35 -4.64 -9.77
N ASP A 100 9.41 -3.96 -10.23
CA ASP A 100 9.56 -3.55 -11.63
C ASP A 100 9.65 -4.77 -12.55
N ASP A 101 10.36 -5.80 -12.11
CA ASP A 101 10.53 -7.05 -12.86
C ASP A 101 9.23 -7.86 -12.87
N ASP A 102 8.50 -7.89 -11.74
CA ASP A 102 7.17 -8.50 -11.69
C ASP A 102 6.21 -7.83 -12.68
N ILE A 103 6.18 -6.48 -12.71
CA ILE A 103 5.35 -5.73 -13.65
C ILE A 103 5.77 -5.97 -15.10
N ARG A 104 7.09 -6.04 -15.42
CA ARG A 104 7.57 -6.40 -16.75
C ARG A 104 7.20 -7.82 -17.15
N ALA A 105 7.10 -8.74 -16.20
CA ALA A 105 6.64 -10.11 -16.38
C ALA A 105 5.11 -10.26 -16.50
N CYS A 106 4.36 -9.17 -16.67
CA CYS A 106 2.91 -9.13 -16.74
C CYS A 106 2.19 -9.56 -15.45
N HIS A 107 2.87 -9.55 -14.30
CA HIS A 107 2.24 -9.87 -13.03
C HIS A 107 1.37 -8.70 -12.50
N THR A 108 0.42 -9.04 -11.64
CA THR A 108 -0.32 -8.07 -10.81
C THR A 108 0.37 -7.95 -9.47
N VAL A 109 0.92 -6.77 -9.17
CA VAL A 109 1.56 -6.47 -7.88
C VAL A 109 0.58 -5.75 -6.98
N VAL A 110 0.37 -6.24 -5.75
CA VAL A 110 -0.57 -5.66 -4.76
C VAL A 110 0.21 -5.13 -3.57
N ALA A 111 0.21 -3.83 -3.35
CA ALA A 111 1.02 -3.21 -2.30
C ALA A 111 0.22 -2.23 -1.42
N ASN A 112 0.42 -2.33 -0.09
CA ASN A 112 -0.07 -1.34 0.88
C ASN A 112 0.91 -0.17 0.95
N VAL A 113 0.49 1.02 0.55
CA VAL A 113 1.34 2.21 0.45
C VAL A 113 0.71 3.45 1.10
N SER A 114 1.53 4.50 1.29
CA SER A 114 1.03 5.82 1.64
C SER A 114 0.35 6.47 0.42
N ARG A 115 -0.66 7.30 0.68
CA ARG A 115 -1.28 8.14 -0.36
C ARG A 115 -0.29 9.10 -1.02
N THR A 116 0.77 9.49 -0.30
CA THR A 116 1.80 10.42 -0.77
C THR A 116 2.56 9.92 -1.99
N VAL A 117 2.63 8.60 -2.21
CA VAL A 117 3.37 8.01 -3.34
C VAL A 117 2.53 7.72 -4.57
N ILE A 118 1.19 7.89 -4.51
CA ILE A 118 0.28 7.50 -5.60
C ILE A 118 0.63 8.23 -6.90
N ALA A 119 0.74 9.57 -6.86
CA ALA A 119 1.04 10.37 -8.04
C ALA A 119 2.34 9.95 -8.71
N ALA A 120 3.33 9.62 -7.90
CA ALA A 120 4.62 9.15 -8.34
C ALA A 120 4.52 7.75 -9.00
N MET A 121 3.79 6.82 -8.39
CA MET A 121 3.58 5.48 -8.93
C MET A 121 2.76 5.50 -10.23
N ARG A 122 1.75 6.38 -10.32
CA ARG A 122 0.98 6.58 -11.57
C ARG A 122 1.83 7.09 -12.74
N ARG A 123 2.92 7.82 -12.46
CA ARG A 123 3.87 8.25 -13.50
C ARG A 123 4.85 7.14 -13.89
N ALA A 124 5.23 6.29 -12.93
CA ALA A 124 6.23 5.26 -13.13
C ALA A 124 5.70 4.00 -13.82
N TYR A 125 4.41 3.70 -13.66
CA TYR A 125 3.82 2.45 -14.16
C TYR A 125 2.63 2.71 -15.09
N THR A 126 2.50 1.91 -16.14
CA THR A 126 1.46 2.08 -17.19
C THR A 126 0.05 1.73 -16.70
N SER A 127 -0.08 0.80 -15.76
CA SER A 127 -1.36 0.33 -15.24
C SER A 127 -1.36 0.35 -13.71
N VAL A 128 -1.99 1.38 -13.14
CA VAL A 128 -2.10 1.57 -11.68
C VAL A 128 -3.56 1.68 -11.29
N VAL A 129 -3.99 0.84 -10.35
CA VAL A 129 -5.31 0.89 -9.73
C VAL A 129 -5.15 1.22 -8.24
N VAL A 130 -5.80 2.26 -7.79
CA VAL A 130 -5.76 2.70 -6.39
C VAL A 130 -7.05 2.29 -5.69
N VAL A 131 -6.91 1.42 -4.69
CA VAL A 131 -8.02 0.93 -3.86
C VAL A 131 -7.93 1.59 -2.48
N SER A 132 -8.90 2.45 -2.16
CA SER A 132 -9.02 3.02 -0.83
C SER A 132 -9.85 2.10 0.08
N ILE A 133 -9.24 1.61 1.16
CA ILE A 133 -9.97 0.91 2.21
C ILE A 133 -10.22 1.91 3.33
N THR A 134 -11.50 2.11 3.68
CA THR A 134 -11.92 3.05 4.72
C THR A 134 -12.99 2.44 5.62
N ALA A 135 -13.31 3.13 6.71
CA ALA A 135 -14.44 2.81 7.60
C ALA A 135 -14.97 4.12 8.22
N PRO A 136 -16.20 4.15 8.76
CA PRO A 136 -16.72 5.30 9.46
C PRO A 136 -15.80 5.75 10.60
N PRO A 137 -15.75 7.06 10.93
CA PRO A 137 -14.83 7.60 11.93
C PRO A 137 -14.94 6.93 13.31
N ASN A 138 -16.15 6.61 13.76
CA ASN A 138 -16.39 5.89 15.02
C ASN A 138 -15.75 4.49 15.01
N VAL A 139 -15.89 3.74 13.90
CA VAL A 139 -15.31 2.41 13.75
C VAL A 139 -13.77 2.48 13.70
N LEU A 140 -13.21 3.50 13.04
CA LEU A 140 -11.76 3.73 13.03
C LEU A 140 -11.25 4.03 14.44
N ALA A 141 -11.95 4.91 15.19
CA ALA A 141 -11.59 5.25 16.56
C ALA A 141 -11.61 4.04 17.49
N GLU A 142 -12.66 3.22 17.43
CA GLU A 142 -12.76 1.97 18.21
C GLU A 142 -11.63 0.99 17.90
N ARG A 143 -11.33 0.77 16.61
CA ARG A 143 -10.25 -0.14 16.18
C ARG A 143 -8.86 0.36 16.59
N LEU A 144 -8.64 1.68 16.57
CA LEU A 144 -7.39 2.28 17.03
C LEU A 144 -7.24 2.15 18.55
N ALA A 145 -8.30 2.40 19.31
CA ALA A 145 -8.30 2.24 20.77
C ALA A 145 -7.96 0.79 21.19
N MET A 146 -8.52 -0.21 20.51
CA MET A 146 -8.23 -1.63 20.79
C MET A 146 -6.78 -2.03 20.46
N ARG A 147 -6.09 -1.32 19.55
CA ARG A 147 -4.70 -1.63 19.17
C ARG A 147 -3.67 -1.12 20.18
N GLY A 148 -4.01 -0.19 21.08
CA GLY A 148 -3.14 0.31 22.15
C GLY A 148 -1.82 0.94 21.69
N ARG A 149 -1.67 1.32 20.42
CA ARG A 149 -0.46 1.94 19.90
C ARG A 149 -0.45 3.42 20.20
N GLY A 150 0.41 3.86 21.13
CA GLY A 150 0.60 5.27 21.50
C GLY A 150 1.14 6.18 20.37
N SER A 151 1.47 5.61 19.19
CA SER A 151 2.01 6.34 18.04
C SER A 151 0.96 6.89 17.08
N ASP A 152 -0.34 6.60 17.31
CA ASP A 152 -1.42 7.12 16.46
C ASP A 152 -1.80 8.56 16.81
N GLY A 153 -0.79 9.44 16.87
CA GLY A 153 -0.96 10.85 17.15
C GLY A 153 -2.03 11.52 16.28
N ARG A 154 -2.94 12.23 16.96
CA ARG A 154 -4.00 13.13 16.46
C ARG A 154 -4.74 12.65 15.20
N ILE A 155 -5.81 11.91 15.44
CA ILE A 155 -6.78 11.42 14.44
C ILE A 155 -7.31 12.57 13.55
N GLU A 156 -7.47 13.77 14.09
CA GLU A 156 -8.01 14.93 13.38
C GLU A 156 -7.16 15.44 12.22
N HIS A 157 -5.84 15.39 12.32
CA HIS A 157 -4.95 15.83 11.24
C HIS A 157 -4.87 14.86 10.05
N ARG A 158 -5.34 13.63 10.21
CA ARG A 158 -5.30 12.59 9.17
C ARG A 158 -6.51 12.58 8.26
N LEU A 159 -7.63 13.17 8.70
CA LEU A 159 -8.87 13.23 7.93
C LEU A 159 -8.86 14.37 6.89
N GLN A 160 -7.98 15.36 7.05
CA GLN A 160 -7.99 16.61 6.27
C GLN A 160 -6.92 16.74 5.18
N ARG A 161 -6.02 15.76 4.98
CA ARG A 161 -5.07 15.87 3.86
C ARG A 161 -5.79 15.63 2.56
N SER A 162 -5.86 16.72 1.80
CA SER A 162 -6.54 16.92 0.55
C SER A 162 -6.39 15.76 -0.46
N VAL A 163 -7.53 15.51 -1.07
CA VAL A 163 -7.95 14.34 -1.81
C VAL A 163 -7.63 14.44 -3.31
N ASP A 164 -7.07 15.56 -3.82
CA ASP A 164 -7.21 15.90 -5.24
C ASP A 164 -6.19 15.25 -6.19
N GLU A 165 -5.00 14.82 -5.76
CA GLU A 165 -4.06 14.14 -6.66
C GLU A 165 -3.98 12.62 -6.46
N ALA A 166 -4.58 12.11 -5.40
CA ALA A 166 -4.56 10.72 -4.99
C ALA A 166 -5.96 10.10 -5.00
N ALA A 167 -6.85 10.55 -5.88
CA ALA A 167 -8.20 10.01 -5.97
C ALA A 167 -8.14 8.48 -6.18
N PRO A 168 -8.82 7.70 -5.32
CA PRO A 168 -8.90 6.26 -5.50
C PRO A 168 -9.77 5.94 -6.71
N ASP A 169 -9.40 4.89 -7.45
CA ASP A 169 -10.24 4.36 -8.53
C ASP A 169 -11.42 3.57 -7.95
N VAL A 170 -11.21 2.94 -6.77
CA VAL A 170 -12.22 2.16 -6.06
C VAL A 170 -12.12 2.42 -4.56
N THR A 171 -13.27 2.52 -3.89
CA THR A 171 -13.34 2.61 -2.43
C THR A 171 -14.08 1.41 -1.85
N ILE A 172 -13.44 0.72 -0.90
CA ILE A 172 -14.04 -0.35 -0.09
C ILE A 172 -14.35 0.21 1.30
N LEU A 173 -15.64 0.29 1.64
CA LEU A 173 -16.09 0.67 2.97
C LEU A 173 -16.10 -0.58 3.87
N ASN A 174 -15.04 -0.77 4.64
CA ASN A 174 -14.81 -1.97 5.46
C ASN A 174 -15.61 -1.91 6.78
N THR A 175 -16.89 -2.22 6.66
CA THR A 175 -17.85 -2.35 7.78
C THR A 175 -18.44 -3.75 7.78
N GLY A 176 -18.33 -4.50 8.90
CA GLY A 176 -18.86 -5.86 8.99
C GLY A 176 -17.84 -6.95 8.64
N SER A 177 -18.19 -7.89 7.74
CA SER A 177 -17.34 -9.06 7.46
C SER A 177 -16.10 -8.72 6.65
N ALA A 178 -14.94 -9.02 7.23
CA ALA A 178 -13.65 -8.86 6.55
C ALA A 178 -13.54 -9.77 5.31
N GLU A 179 -14.11 -10.97 5.37
CA GLU A 179 -14.10 -11.93 4.27
C GLU A 179 -14.90 -11.42 3.07
N TYR A 180 -16.03 -10.73 3.32
CA TYR A 180 -16.81 -10.11 2.25
C TYR A 180 -15.99 -9.04 1.53
N HIS A 181 -15.37 -8.13 2.28
CA HIS A 181 -14.56 -7.05 1.70
C HIS A 181 -13.25 -7.55 1.10
N ALA A 182 -12.67 -8.63 1.64
CA ALA A 182 -11.52 -9.28 1.02
C ALA A 182 -11.87 -9.89 -0.35
N ARG A 183 -13.06 -10.50 -0.51
CA ARG A 183 -13.54 -10.97 -1.83
C ARG A 183 -13.71 -9.81 -2.82
N GLN A 184 -14.16 -8.65 -2.36
CA GLN A 184 -14.20 -7.44 -3.20
C GLN A 184 -12.80 -7.06 -3.67
N LEU A 185 -11.83 -7.02 -2.76
CA LEU A 185 -10.43 -6.73 -3.09
C LEU A 185 -9.87 -7.75 -4.08
N VAL A 186 -10.13 -9.05 -3.91
CA VAL A 186 -9.69 -10.12 -4.82
C VAL A 186 -10.24 -9.90 -6.25
N ARG A 187 -11.50 -9.55 -6.40
CA ARG A 187 -12.10 -9.26 -7.72
C ARG A 187 -11.38 -8.09 -8.40
N ILE A 188 -11.07 -7.02 -7.65
CA ILE A 188 -10.30 -5.89 -8.17
C ILE A 188 -8.90 -6.33 -8.59
N ILE A 189 -8.20 -7.13 -7.76
CA ILE A 189 -6.86 -7.66 -8.04
C ILE A 189 -6.87 -8.49 -9.32
N LYS A 190 -7.89 -9.30 -9.53
CA LYS A 190 -8.04 -10.13 -10.75
C LYS A 190 -8.53 -9.36 -11.98
N GLY A 191 -8.85 -8.08 -11.84
CA GLY A 191 -9.35 -7.26 -12.95
C GLY A 191 -10.77 -7.60 -13.38
N GLU A 192 -11.53 -8.26 -12.51
CA GLU A 192 -12.94 -8.53 -12.76
C GLU A 192 -13.74 -7.23 -12.71
N ARG A 193 -14.74 -7.09 -13.61
CA ARG A 193 -15.63 -5.92 -13.61
C ARG A 193 -16.35 -5.82 -12.26
N TRP A 194 -16.30 -4.66 -11.69
CA TRP A 194 -17.06 -4.30 -10.50
C TRP A 194 -18.41 -3.75 -10.95
N ASP A 195 -19.46 -4.56 -10.87
CA ASP A 195 -20.82 -4.06 -10.95
C ASP A 195 -21.18 -3.55 -9.56
N ALA A 196 -21.33 -2.22 -9.43
CA ALA A 196 -21.63 -1.51 -8.20
C ALA A 196 -23.06 -1.78 -7.72
#